data_a5d548b3844d345b4e9007668bc8a61a
#
_entry.id   a5d548b3844d345b4e9007668bc8a61a
#
_cell.length_a   1.000
_cell.length_b   1.000
_cell.length_c   1.000
_cell.angle_alpha   90.00
_cell.angle_beta   90.00
_cell.angle_gamma   90.00
#
_symmetry.space_group_name_H-M   'P 1'
#
loop_
_entity.id
_entity.type
_entity.pdbx_description
1 polymer ?
#
loop_
_entity_poly.entity_id
_entity_poly.type
_entity_poly.pdbx_seq_one_letter_code
_entity_poly.pdbx_strand_id
1 'polypeptide(L)'
;MSQLVHFQGNPVAVAGSIPQSGSKAQPFTLVAKDLSDVTLSQFAGKRKVLNIFPSIDTGVCAASVRKFNQLATEMDNTVVLCISADLPFAQSRFCGAEGLSNVITLSTLRSPDFLEKYG
;
A
#
# COMPACT_ATOMS: atom_id res chain seq x y z
N MET A 1 0.88 -9.82 -20.46
CA MET A 1 0.85 -8.57 -21.24
C MET A 1 0.71 -7.41 -20.27
N SER A 2 1.62 -6.43 -20.32
CA SER A 2 1.56 -5.27 -19.43
C SER A 2 0.53 -4.26 -19.92
N GLN A 3 -0.07 -3.55 -18.97
CA GLN A 3 -0.99 -2.46 -19.27
C GLN A 3 -0.22 -1.14 -19.26
N LEU A 4 -0.77 -0.13 -19.92
CA LEU A 4 -0.24 1.23 -19.87
C LEU A 4 -1.14 2.07 -18.98
N VAL A 5 -0.52 2.84 -18.11
CA VAL A 5 -1.17 3.87 -17.31
C VAL A 5 -0.43 5.18 -17.55
N HIS A 6 -0.90 6.25 -16.93
CA HIS A 6 -0.27 7.56 -17.09
C HIS A 6 0.32 8.04 -15.79
N PHE A 7 1.56 8.52 -15.85
CA PHE A 7 2.23 9.20 -14.74
C PHE A 7 2.51 10.63 -15.18
N GLN A 8 1.86 11.58 -14.51
CA GLN A 8 1.94 13.01 -14.84
C GLN A 8 1.62 13.28 -16.32
N GLY A 9 0.60 12.57 -16.85
CA GLY A 9 0.16 12.72 -18.22
C GLY A 9 0.94 11.91 -19.23
N ASN A 10 2.02 11.24 -18.84
CA ASN A 10 2.85 10.46 -19.74
C ASN A 10 2.55 8.97 -19.59
N PRO A 11 2.43 8.21 -20.71
CA PRO A 11 2.17 6.78 -20.60
C PRO A 11 3.37 6.04 -20.02
N VAL A 12 3.08 5.10 -19.10
CA VAL A 12 4.09 4.21 -18.52
C VAL A 12 3.53 2.79 -18.47
N ALA A 13 4.41 1.81 -18.64
CA ALA A 13 4.03 0.40 -18.52
C ALA A 13 4.01 0.00 -17.06
N VAL A 14 3.07 -0.87 -16.69
CA VAL A 14 3.03 -1.46 -15.35
C VAL A 14 3.52 -2.90 -15.38
N ALA A 15 3.93 -3.42 -14.21
CA ALA A 15 4.57 -4.73 -14.12
C ALA A 15 3.62 -5.88 -14.43
N GLY A 16 2.34 -5.71 -14.20
CA GLY A 16 1.35 -6.76 -14.42
C GLY A 16 0.03 -6.19 -14.85
N SER A 17 -1.07 -6.78 -14.38
CA SER A 17 -2.41 -6.31 -14.66
C SER A 17 -3.05 -5.77 -13.40
N ILE A 18 -3.68 -4.60 -13.50
CA ILE A 18 -4.41 -4.01 -12.41
C ILE A 18 -5.67 -4.85 -12.17
N PRO A 19 -5.95 -5.26 -10.92
CA PRO A 19 -7.14 -6.06 -10.62
C PRO A 19 -8.43 -5.37 -11.03
N GLN A 20 -9.36 -6.15 -11.53
CA GLN A 20 -10.66 -5.65 -11.95
C GLN A 20 -11.60 -5.54 -10.75
N SER A 21 -12.50 -4.57 -10.80
CA SER A 21 -13.55 -4.42 -9.80
C SER A 21 -14.41 -5.67 -9.75
N GLY A 22 -14.69 -6.15 -8.53
CA GLY A 22 -15.47 -7.37 -8.34
C GLY A 22 -14.65 -8.65 -8.30
N SER A 23 -13.36 -8.59 -8.67
CA SER A 23 -12.49 -9.75 -8.57
C SER A 23 -11.96 -9.92 -7.15
N LYS A 24 -11.58 -11.14 -6.79
CA LYS A 24 -11.01 -11.43 -5.48
C LYS A 24 -9.59 -10.91 -5.40
N ALA A 25 -9.24 -10.30 -4.26
CA ALA A 25 -7.90 -9.78 -4.04
C ALA A 25 -6.87 -10.91 -4.08
N GLN A 26 -5.75 -10.67 -4.76
CA GLN A 26 -4.65 -11.62 -4.82
C GLN A 26 -3.92 -11.68 -3.48
N PRO A 27 -3.54 -12.87 -3.01
CA PRO A 27 -2.74 -12.96 -1.80
C PRO A 27 -1.36 -12.32 -1.99
N PHE A 28 -0.83 -11.75 -0.93
CA PHE A 28 0.50 -11.13 -0.96
C PHE A 28 1.24 -11.39 0.34
N THR A 29 2.55 -11.20 0.29
CA THR A 29 3.42 -11.16 1.45
C THR A 29 4.26 -9.89 1.34
N LEU A 30 4.11 -8.99 2.30
CA LEU A 30 4.81 -7.71 2.34
C LEU A 30 5.55 -7.57 3.66
N VAL A 31 6.37 -6.53 3.78
CA VAL A 31 7.27 -6.37 4.93
C VAL A 31 6.76 -5.25 5.84
N ALA A 32 6.56 -5.58 7.12
CA ALA A 32 6.13 -4.63 8.13
C ALA A 32 7.30 -3.82 8.69
N LYS A 33 6.98 -2.85 9.55
CA LYS A 33 7.98 -1.94 10.13
C LYS A 33 9.05 -2.65 10.97
N ASP A 34 8.72 -3.81 11.52
CA ASP A 34 9.65 -4.64 12.30
C ASP A 34 10.36 -5.69 11.45
N LEU A 35 10.25 -5.59 10.12
CA LEU A 35 10.82 -6.50 9.12
C LEU A 35 10.17 -7.88 9.10
N SER A 36 9.05 -8.07 9.80
CA SER A 36 8.29 -9.32 9.71
C SER A 36 7.48 -9.36 8.43
N ASP A 37 7.18 -10.57 7.97
CA ASP A 37 6.32 -10.77 6.80
C ASP A 37 4.86 -10.66 7.21
N VAL A 38 4.09 -9.92 6.42
CA VAL A 38 2.65 -9.71 6.63
C VAL A 38 1.90 -10.17 5.39
N THR A 39 0.89 -10.99 5.58
CA THR A 39 0.10 -11.56 4.49
C THR A 39 -1.32 -11.02 4.52
N LEU A 40 -1.99 -11.07 3.36
CA LEU A 40 -3.38 -10.65 3.25
C LEU A 40 -4.29 -11.41 4.21
N SER A 41 -4.03 -12.70 4.41
CA SER A 41 -4.84 -13.55 5.28
C SER A 41 -4.83 -13.13 6.75
N GLN A 42 -3.83 -12.37 7.18
CA GLN A 42 -3.78 -11.86 8.56
C GLN A 42 -4.89 -10.88 8.86
N PHE A 43 -5.52 -10.33 7.84
CA PHE A 43 -6.63 -9.37 7.98
C PHE A 43 -7.97 -9.98 7.58
N ALA A 44 -8.07 -11.31 7.60
CA ALA A 44 -9.31 -12.00 7.28
C ALA A 44 -10.45 -11.53 8.19
N GLY A 45 -11.64 -11.36 7.61
CA GLY A 45 -12.82 -10.89 8.35
C GLY A 45 -12.91 -9.36 8.45
N LYS A 46 -11.91 -8.62 7.98
CA LYS A 46 -11.93 -7.16 7.99
C LYS A 46 -11.96 -6.61 6.57
N ARG A 47 -12.56 -5.44 6.40
CA ARG A 47 -12.42 -4.68 5.16
C ARG A 47 -11.00 -4.12 5.09
N LYS A 48 -10.44 -4.13 3.90
CA LYS A 48 -9.08 -3.68 3.68
C LYS A 48 -9.08 -2.57 2.64
N VAL A 49 -8.46 -1.45 2.98
CA VAL A 49 -8.19 -0.38 2.01
C VAL A 49 -6.70 -0.43 1.71
N LEU A 50 -6.37 -0.72 0.46
CA LEU A 50 -4.97 -0.76 0.01
C LEU A 50 -4.64 0.57 -0.65
N ASN A 51 -3.88 1.40 0.06
CA ASN A 51 -3.37 2.66 -0.47
C ASN A 51 -1.97 2.41 -1.01
N ILE A 52 -1.86 2.23 -2.31
CA ILE A 52 -0.62 1.81 -2.97
C ILE A 52 -0.03 3.01 -3.71
N PHE A 53 1.23 3.33 -3.44
CA PHE A 53 1.88 4.50 -4.00
C PHE A 53 3.39 4.25 -4.18
N PRO A 54 4.07 5.05 -5.05
CA PRO A 54 5.50 4.85 -5.30
C PRO A 54 6.37 5.10 -4.09
N SER A 55 6.20 6.23 -3.40
CA SER A 55 7.05 6.58 -2.27
C SER A 55 6.37 7.58 -1.35
N ILE A 56 6.61 7.40 -0.05
CA ILE A 56 6.15 8.31 1.01
C ILE A 56 6.82 9.69 0.89
N ASP A 57 7.93 9.79 0.17
CA ASP A 57 8.66 11.04 0.00
C ASP A 57 8.12 11.91 -1.13
N THR A 58 6.98 11.55 -1.74
CA THR A 58 6.29 12.39 -2.70
C THR A 58 5.13 13.12 -2.02
N GLY A 59 4.85 14.36 -2.45
CA GLY A 59 3.86 15.20 -1.77
C GLY A 59 2.45 14.62 -1.75
N VAL A 60 1.96 14.15 -2.89
CA VAL A 60 0.61 13.58 -3.00
C VAL A 60 0.51 12.28 -2.21
N CYS A 61 1.53 11.43 -2.25
CA CYS A 61 1.52 10.16 -1.52
C CYS A 61 1.52 10.39 -0.01
N ALA A 62 2.35 11.33 0.47
CA ALA A 62 2.35 11.68 1.89
C ALA A 62 0.99 12.23 2.32
N ALA A 63 0.37 13.09 1.51
CA ALA A 63 -0.95 13.64 1.80
C ALA A 63 -2.01 12.53 1.87
N SER A 64 -1.94 11.53 0.99
CA SER A 64 -2.90 10.42 0.99
C SER A 64 -2.78 9.60 2.26
N VAL A 65 -1.57 9.34 2.74
CA VAL A 65 -1.37 8.59 3.99
C VAL A 65 -1.96 9.35 5.18
N ARG A 66 -1.71 10.66 5.25
CA ARG A 66 -2.28 11.50 6.32
C ARG A 66 -3.81 11.46 6.30
N LYS A 67 -4.40 11.56 5.11
CA LYS A 67 -5.87 11.56 4.96
C LYS A 67 -6.47 10.22 5.35
N PHE A 68 -5.89 9.11 4.90
CA PHE A 68 -6.37 7.79 5.27
C PHE A 68 -6.19 7.51 6.76
N ASN A 69 -5.11 7.99 7.36
CA ASN A 69 -4.93 7.86 8.81
C ASN A 69 -6.07 8.56 9.56
N GLN A 70 -6.45 9.75 9.12
CA GLN A 70 -7.55 10.49 9.71
C GLN A 70 -8.88 9.75 9.53
N LEU A 71 -9.15 9.24 8.32
CA LEU A 71 -10.41 8.54 8.03
C LEU A 71 -10.49 7.16 8.68
N ALA A 72 -9.36 6.53 8.97
CA ALA A 72 -9.35 5.17 9.55
C ALA A 72 -10.10 5.10 10.88
N THR A 73 -10.12 6.18 11.65
CA THR A 73 -10.83 6.23 12.93
C THR A 73 -12.34 6.19 12.75
N GLU A 74 -12.84 6.51 11.56
CA GLU A 74 -14.27 6.58 11.26
C GLU A 74 -14.80 5.35 10.52
N MET A 75 -13.90 4.42 10.15
CA MET A 75 -14.27 3.23 9.39
C MET A 75 -14.32 2.00 10.29
N ASP A 76 -15.53 1.44 10.44
CA ASP A 76 -15.74 0.25 11.28
C ASP A 76 -15.20 -1.00 10.59
N ASN A 77 -14.57 -1.87 11.38
CA ASN A 77 -14.09 -3.18 10.93
C ASN A 77 -13.22 -3.09 9.66
N THR A 78 -12.41 -2.05 9.59
CA THR A 78 -11.59 -1.74 8.41
C THR A 78 -10.15 -1.51 8.81
N VAL A 79 -9.21 -2.05 8.03
CA VAL A 79 -7.79 -1.73 8.16
C VAL A 79 -7.34 -1.00 6.90
N VAL A 80 -6.47 -0.02 7.07
CA VAL A 80 -5.86 0.71 5.95
C VAL A 80 -4.40 0.30 5.85
N LEU A 81 -4.05 -0.28 4.71
CA LEU A 81 -2.70 -0.75 4.43
C LEU A 81 -2.04 0.21 3.45
N CYS A 82 -1.03 0.93 3.91
CA CYS A 82 -0.27 1.86 3.05
C CYS A 82 0.96 1.13 2.52
N ILE A 83 0.96 0.86 1.22
CA ILE A 83 1.92 -0.03 0.57
C ILE A 83 2.77 0.78 -0.41
N SER A 84 4.08 0.72 -0.25
CA SER A 84 5.01 1.43 -1.13
C SER A 84 6.32 0.67 -1.29
N ALA A 85 7.16 1.16 -2.20
CA ALA A 85 8.50 0.62 -2.42
C ALA A 85 9.53 1.18 -1.43
N ASP A 86 9.13 2.07 -0.52
CA ASP A 86 10.02 2.58 0.52
C ASP A 86 10.50 1.44 1.42
N LEU A 87 11.68 1.63 2.01
CA LEU A 87 12.12 0.73 3.06
C LEU A 87 11.20 0.84 4.27
N PRO A 88 10.97 -0.26 5.02
CA PRO A 88 10.12 -0.21 6.20
C PRO A 88 10.57 0.86 7.20
N PHE A 89 11.87 1.11 7.29
CA PHE A 89 12.41 2.14 8.17
C PHE A 89 11.97 3.53 7.78
N ALA A 90 11.92 3.83 6.47
CA ALA A 90 11.49 5.14 5.97
C ALA A 90 10.00 5.35 6.24
N GLN A 91 9.18 4.32 6.04
CA GLN A 91 7.75 4.37 6.35
C GLN A 91 7.51 4.61 7.83
N SER A 92 8.24 3.90 8.68
CA SER A 92 8.14 4.04 10.13
C SER A 92 8.57 5.44 10.59
N ARG A 93 9.65 5.96 10.02
CA ARG A 93 10.11 7.30 10.32
C ARG A 93 9.06 8.37 9.98
N PHE A 94 8.43 8.25 8.81
CA PHE A 94 7.39 9.19 8.38
C PHE A 94 6.20 9.15 9.34
N CYS A 95 5.68 7.96 9.63
CA CYS A 95 4.52 7.81 10.51
C CYS A 95 4.84 8.27 11.93
N GLY A 96 6.04 7.99 12.42
CA GLY A 96 6.47 8.46 13.74
C GLY A 96 6.58 9.97 13.82
N ALA A 97 7.18 10.61 12.80
CA ALA A 97 7.34 12.05 12.76
C ALA A 97 6.00 12.79 12.64
N GLU A 98 5.03 12.19 11.94
CA GLU A 98 3.71 12.80 11.71
C GLU A 98 2.66 12.34 12.73
N GLY A 99 2.99 11.43 13.63
CA GLY A 99 2.06 10.92 14.62
C GLY A 99 0.95 10.05 14.04
N LEU A 100 1.20 9.34 12.96
CA LEU A 100 0.20 8.54 12.26
C LEU A 100 0.22 7.09 12.78
N SER A 101 -0.79 6.70 13.54
CA SER A 101 -0.85 5.39 14.18
C SER A 101 -2.05 4.55 13.75
N ASN A 102 -2.93 5.08 12.90
CA ASN A 102 -4.18 4.42 12.50
C ASN A 102 -4.06 3.69 11.16
N VAL A 103 -2.91 3.73 10.52
CA VAL A 103 -2.64 3.01 9.29
C VAL A 103 -1.51 2.02 9.52
N ILE A 104 -1.49 0.96 8.70
CA ILE A 104 -0.42 -0.05 8.73
C ILE A 104 0.43 0.16 7.48
N THR A 105 1.72 0.38 7.65
CA THR A 105 2.64 0.55 6.53
C THR A 105 3.28 -0.78 6.17
N LEU A 106 3.30 -1.08 4.88
CA LEU A 106 3.89 -2.31 4.35
C LEU A 106 4.79 -1.96 3.17
N SER A 107 5.91 -2.67 3.06
CA SER A 107 6.89 -2.44 2.02
C SER A 107 6.96 -3.60 1.04
N THR A 108 7.21 -3.30 -0.24
CA THR A 108 7.45 -4.31 -1.26
C THR A 108 8.91 -4.79 -1.29
N LEU A 109 9.69 -4.47 -0.27
CA LEU A 109 11.15 -4.68 -0.22
C LEU A 109 11.59 -6.08 -0.63
N ARG A 110 10.88 -7.12 -0.22
CA ARG A 110 11.22 -8.51 -0.55
C ARG A 110 10.08 -9.21 -1.27
N SER A 111 9.26 -8.45 -2.00
CA SER A 111 8.00 -8.96 -2.56
C SER A 111 7.84 -8.55 -4.02
N PRO A 112 8.75 -8.99 -4.91
CA PRO A 112 8.67 -8.58 -6.33
C PRO A 112 7.38 -9.05 -7.01
N ASP A 113 6.78 -10.15 -6.57
CA ASP A 113 5.54 -10.67 -7.14
C ASP A 113 4.33 -9.79 -6.84
N PHE A 114 4.38 -8.91 -5.82
CA PHE A 114 3.29 -7.99 -5.54
C PHE A 114 3.01 -7.07 -6.72
N LEU A 115 4.06 -6.56 -7.35
CA LEU A 115 3.94 -5.67 -8.50
C LEU A 115 3.27 -6.37 -9.67
N GLU A 116 3.57 -7.64 -9.89
CA GLU A 116 2.97 -8.42 -10.96
C GLU A 116 1.49 -8.71 -10.70
N LYS A 117 1.11 -8.93 -9.45
CA LYS A 117 -0.26 -9.26 -9.07
C LYS A 117 -1.19 -8.06 -9.07
N TYR A 118 -0.66 -6.88 -8.74
CA TYR A 118 -1.48 -5.69 -8.57
C TYR A 118 -1.24 -4.63 -9.63
N GLY A 119 -0.27 -4.87 -10.54
CA GLY A 119 0.05 -3.89 -11.56
C GLY A 119 0.88 -2.75 -11.02
#